data_9949c2760f4b5e8aa0a10331fbd9ba4c
#
_entry.id   9949c2760f4b5e8aa0a10331fbd9ba4c
#
_cell.length_a   1.000
_cell.length_b   1.000
_cell.length_c   1.000
_cell.angle_alpha   90.00
_cell.angle_beta   90.00
_cell.angle_gamma   90.00
#
_symmetry.space_group_name_H-M   'P 1'
#
loop_
_entity.id
_entity.type
_entity.pdbx_description
1 polymer ?
#
loop_
_entity_poly.entity_id
_entity_poly.type
_entity_poly.pdbx_seq_one_letter_code
_entity_poly.pdbx_strand_id
1 'polypeptide(L)'
;MSCLNLIKSVIVLIFLVPVLSYANQSQNVPYYGDDFYQDLKTGTSNIQLRERLKRIFNSVHQVRANGNDVIGPKGCKGECYQHTPTGYTAARVFLMGNFYLVKNGREYSVHDVYCDKDLSREDFKGAPPAPGRIPDNRVINVEHTWPQSRFTKRYSDEMQKSDLHHLFPTDSQLNSIRGNKIFGEVTQDLIDLKCSASRFGVGSAGSEEVFEPPQDHKGNVARALFYFAVRYEMEIDPQEEAVLRKWHREDPIDQEERVRNEEIFKAQKTRNPFIDFPELVERIANF
;
A
#
# COMPACT_ATOMS: atom_id res chain seq x y z
N MET A 1 -27.73 -17.59 70.58
CA MET A 1 -27.96 -17.84 69.12
C MET A 1 -26.92 -17.00 68.39
N SER A 2 -25.86 -17.64 67.94
CA SER A 2 -24.71 -16.96 67.30
C SER A 2 -24.82 -17.17 65.80
N CYS A 3 -24.94 -16.08 64.99
CA CYS A 3 -24.92 -16.11 63.57
C CYS A 3 -23.46 -16.02 63.07
N LEU A 4 -22.97 -17.11 62.52
CA LEU A 4 -21.68 -17.18 61.82
C LEU A 4 -21.83 -16.63 60.40
N ASN A 5 -21.19 -15.50 60.12
CA ASN A 5 -21.08 -14.96 58.74
C ASN A 5 -19.96 -15.69 58.01
N LEU A 6 -20.32 -16.47 56.98
CA LEU A 6 -19.37 -17.10 56.07
C LEU A 6 -18.97 -16.06 55.00
N ILE A 7 -17.75 -15.58 55.02
CA ILE A 7 -17.15 -14.77 53.97
C ILE A 7 -16.68 -15.72 52.86
N LYS A 8 -17.35 -15.70 51.70
CA LYS A 8 -16.90 -16.41 50.49
C LYS A 8 -15.81 -15.59 49.82
N SER A 9 -14.57 -16.02 49.94
CA SER A 9 -13.46 -15.46 49.17
C SER A 9 -13.57 -15.91 47.71
N VAL A 10 -13.78 -14.96 46.82
CA VAL A 10 -13.69 -15.18 45.38
C VAL A 10 -12.24 -15.06 44.95
N ILE A 11 -11.62 -16.16 44.57
CA ILE A 11 -10.29 -16.16 43.97
C ILE A 11 -10.45 -15.84 42.49
N VAL A 12 -10.05 -14.64 42.08
CA VAL A 12 -9.93 -14.25 40.68
C VAL A 12 -8.61 -14.80 40.15
N LEU A 13 -8.67 -15.87 39.37
CA LEU A 13 -7.52 -16.35 38.61
C LEU A 13 -7.30 -15.42 37.43
N ILE A 14 -6.30 -14.56 37.50
CA ILE A 14 -5.81 -13.78 36.38
C ILE A 14 -4.98 -14.70 35.49
N PHE A 15 -5.52 -15.15 34.37
CA PHE A 15 -4.75 -15.80 33.33
C PHE A 15 -3.89 -14.73 32.62
N LEU A 16 -2.62 -14.69 32.94
CA LEU A 16 -1.61 -14.03 32.13
C LEU A 16 -1.47 -14.78 30.81
N VAL A 17 -2.17 -14.31 29.78
CA VAL A 17 -1.91 -14.75 28.41
C VAL A 17 -0.55 -14.16 28.05
N PRO A 18 0.47 -14.98 27.72
CA PRO A 18 1.73 -14.43 27.24
C PRO A 18 1.44 -13.72 25.91
N VAL A 19 1.64 -12.40 25.88
CA VAL A 19 1.76 -11.64 24.63
C VAL A 19 3.04 -12.17 23.97
N LEU A 20 2.87 -13.14 23.08
CA LEU A 20 3.91 -13.53 22.15
C LEU A 20 4.20 -12.28 21.30
N SER A 21 5.25 -11.56 21.70
CA SER A 21 5.87 -10.59 20.80
C SER A 21 6.35 -11.39 19.61
N TYR A 22 5.64 -11.27 18.49
CA TYR A 22 6.17 -11.66 17.20
C TYR A 22 7.37 -10.74 16.96
N ALA A 23 8.54 -11.19 17.43
CA ALA A 23 9.80 -10.63 16.99
C ALA A 23 9.79 -10.78 15.45
N ASN A 24 9.71 -9.67 14.77
CA ASN A 24 9.80 -9.56 13.33
C ASN A 24 11.18 -10.11 12.95
N GLN A 25 11.27 -11.42 12.71
CA GLN A 25 12.43 -11.96 12.00
C GLN A 25 12.37 -11.30 10.63
N SER A 26 13.26 -10.35 10.37
CA SER A 26 13.44 -9.74 9.07
C SER A 26 13.64 -10.86 8.06
N GLN A 27 12.57 -11.19 7.35
CA GLN A 27 12.57 -12.28 6.39
C GLN A 27 13.57 -11.87 5.30
N ASN A 28 14.59 -12.68 5.08
CA ASN A 28 15.53 -12.40 4.01
C ASN A 28 14.82 -12.56 2.67
N VAL A 29 14.57 -11.44 1.98
CA VAL A 29 13.92 -11.39 0.67
C VAL A 29 14.99 -11.23 -0.39
N PRO A 30 15.29 -12.26 -1.19
CA PRO A 30 16.39 -12.26 -2.17
C PRO A 30 16.41 -11.05 -3.11
N TYR A 31 15.24 -10.53 -3.46
CA TYR A 31 15.03 -9.37 -4.33
C TYR A 31 15.91 -8.15 -3.99
N TYR A 32 16.24 -7.91 -2.71
CA TYR A 32 16.96 -6.71 -2.32
C TYR A 32 18.47 -6.79 -2.49
N GLY A 33 19.04 -7.98 -2.65
CA GLY A 33 20.48 -8.17 -2.83
C GLY A 33 21.32 -8.01 -1.56
N ASP A 34 22.55 -8.48 -1.57
CA ASP A 34 23.45 -8.50 -0.40
C ASP A 34 23.79 -7.10 0.11
N ASP A 35 24.02 -6.15 -0.80
CA ASP A 35 24.38 -4.78 -0.46
C ASP A 35 23.30 -4.07 0.36
N PHE A 36 22.01 -4.33 0.07
CA PHE A 36 20.92 -3.77 0.85
C PHE A 36 20.94 -4.27 2.30
N TYR A 37 21.18 -5.55 2.51
CA TYR A 37 21.27 -6.11 3.86
C TYR A 37 22.50 -5.60 4.61
N GLN A 38 23.57 -5.31 3.90
CA GLN A 38 24.72 -4.64 4.49
C GLN A 38 24.38 -3.21 4.91
N ASP A 39 23.68 -2.44 4.06
CA ASP A 39 23.19 -1.10 4.38
C ASP A 39 22.26 -1.10 5.61
N LEU A 40 21.39 -2.11 5.74
CA LEU A 40 20.55 -2.25 6.94
C LEU A 40 21.38 -2.43 8.21
N LYS A 41 22.41 -3.28 8.16
CA LYS A 41 23.31 -3.56 9.30
C LYS A 41 24.15 -2.34 9.71
N THR A 42 24.62 -1.57 8.74
CA THR A 42 25.47 -0.38 9.00
C THR A 42 24.69 0.88 9.35
N GLY A 43 23.34 0.82 9.31
CA GLY A 43 22.50 1.97 9.62
C GLY A 43 22.47 3.02 8.51
N THR A 44 22.74 2.64 7.25
CA THR A 44 22.61 3.52 6.09
C THR A 44 21.24 4.19 6.05
N SER A 45 21.20 5.49 5.78
CA SER A 45 20.00 6.31 5.86
C SER A 45 19.95 7.39 4.78
N ASN A 46 18.84 8.13 4.75
CA ASN A 46 18.63 9.30 3.90
C ASN A 46 18.93 9.04 2.42
N ILE A 47 19.68 9.93 1.80
CA ILE A 47 19.96 9.94 0.36
C ILE A 47 20.63 8.65 -0.11
N GLN A 48 21.53 8.09 0.70
CA GLN A 48 22.25 6.85 0.37
C GLN A 48 21.29 5.66 0.33
N LEU A 49 20.34 5.58 1.25
CA LEU A 49 19.31 4.55 1.26
C LEU A 49 18.34 4.73 0.09
N ARG A 50 17.90 5.96 -0.21
CA ARG A 50 17.07 6.24 -1.40
C ARG A 50 17.76 5.80 -2.69
N GLU A 51 19.02 6.13 -2.88
CA GLU A 51 19.80 5.71 -4.05
C GLU A 51 19.96 4.17 -4.13
N ARG A 52 20.15 3.50 -2.99
CA ARG A 52 20.16 2.04 -2.94
C ARG A 52 18.83 1.46 -3.42
N LEU A 53 17.72 1.91 -2.88
CA LEU A 53 16.38 1.45 -3.26
C LEU A 53 16.08 1.76 -4.73
N LYS A 54 16.38 2.98 -5.20
CA LYS A 54 16.26 3.36 -6.61
C LYS A 54 17.04 2.43 -7.53
N ARG A 55 18.27 2.09 -7.16
CA ARG A 55 19.11 1.15 -7.92
C ARG A 55 18.46 -0.23 -8.00
N ILE A 56 17.92 -0.74 -6.89
CA ILE A 56 17.20 -2.03 -6.85
C ILE A 56 16.01 -2.01 -7.80
N PHE A 57 15.18 -0.97 -7.75
CA PHE A 57 14.01 -0.86 -8.62
C PHE A 57 14.31 -0.77 -10.12
N ASN A 58 15.45 -0.18 -10.48
CA ASN A 58 15.77 0.16 -11.87
C ASN A 58 16.80 -0.80 -12.52
N SER A 59 17.30 -1.78 -11.77
CA SER A 59 18.32 -2.70 -12.28
C SER A 59 17.72 -4.02 -12.77
N VAL A 60 18.49 -4.73 -13.58
CA VAL A 60 18.30 -6.17 -13.79
C VAL A 60 18.69 -6.90 -12.52
N HIS A 61 17.92 -7.91 -12.14
CA HIS A 61 18.20 -8.83 -11.05
C HIS A 61 18.61 -10.17 -11.63
N GLN A 62 19.71 -10.72 -11.18
CA GLN A 62 20.11 -12.07 -11.49
C GLN A 62 19.84 -12.98 -10.31
N VAL A 63 18.96 -13.96 -10.51
CA VAL A 63 18.59 -14.94 -9.48
C VAL A 63 19.79 -15.80 -9.11
N ARG A 64 20.00 -16.01 -7.80
CA ARG A 64 20.93 -17.01 -7.28
C ARG A 64 20.15 -18.18 -6.68
N ALA A 65 20.59 -19.39 -6.98
CA ALA A 65 19.98 -20.60 -6.42
C ALA A 65 20.02 -20.63 -4.88
N ASN A 66 21.07 -20.07 -4.29
CA ASN A 66 21.24 -19.95 -2.84
C ASN A 66 21.74 -18.54 -2.51
N GLY A 67 20.90 -17.74 -1.87
CA GLY A 67 21.24 -16.38 -1.43
C GLY A 67 20.45 -15.28 -2.13
N ASN A 68 20.91 -14.06 -1.98
CA ASN A 68 20.24 -12.87 -2.52
C ASN A 68 20.59 -12.66 -3.99
N ASP A 69 19.70 -11.98 -4.71
CA ASP A 69 19.91 -11.62 -6.11
C ASP A 69 21.13 -10.70 -6.29
N VAL A 70 21.75 -10.80 -7.45
CA VAL A 70 22.77 -9.83 -7.87
C VAL A 70 22.07 -8.66 -8.56
N ILE A 71 22.23 -7.47 -7.99
CA ILE A 71 21.61 -6.25 -8.50
C ILE A 71 22.52 -5.57 -9.52
N GLY A 72 22.05 -5.40 -10.75
CA GLY A 72 22.78 -4.76 -11.85
C GLY A 72 24.02 -5.55 -12.29
N PRO A 73 23.90 -6.82 -12.62
CA PRO A 73 25.04 -7.61 -13.06
C PRO A 73 25.62 -7.08 -14.38
N LYS A 74 26.93 -7.27 -14.59
CA LYS A 74 27.58 -7.02 -15.89
C LYS A 74 27.21 -8.13 -16.88
N GLY A 75 26.02 -8.06 -17.43
CA GLY A 75 25.41 -9.09 -18.25
C GLY A 75 24.71 -10.16 -17.41
N CYS A 76 23.58 -10.63 -17.92
CA CYS A 76 22.80 -11.68 -17.27
C CYS A 76 23.42 -13.06 -17.57
N LYS A 77 23.64 -13.85 -16.52
CA LYS A 77 24.04 -15.26 -16.65
C LYS A 77 23.04 -16.12 -15.87
N GLY A 78 22.21 -16.89 -16.58
CA GLY A 78 21.16 -17.71 -15.98
C GLY A 78 19.81 -16.97 -15.95
N GLU A 79 19.05 -17.16 -14.89
CA GLU A 79 17.74 -16.53 -14.73
C GLU A 79 17.88 -15.08 -14.28
N CYS A 80 17.32 -14.16 -15.08
CA CYS A 80 17.29 -12.74 -14.76
C CYS A 80 15.93 -12.16 -14.98
N TYR A 81 15.62 -11.10 -14.23
CA TYR A 81 14.39 -10.33 -14.38
C TYR A 81 14.62 -8.86 -14.07
N GLN A 82 13.70 -8.04 -14.46
CA GLN A 82 13.62 -6.63 -14.10
C GLN A 82 12.16 -6.21 -14.07
N HIS A 83 11.88 -5.01 -13.57
CA HIS A 83 10.53 -4.46 -13.62
C HIS A 83 9.95 -4.58 -15.02
N THR A 84 8.78 -5.19 -15.10
CA THR A 84 8.04 -5.38 -16.34
C THR A 84 6.68 -4.70 -16.19
N PRO A 85 6.44 -3.53 -16.83
CA PRO A 85 5.14 -2.91 -16.81
C PRO A 85 4.07 -3.86 -17.34
N THR A 86 2.99 -4.03 -16.58
CA THR A 86 1.89 -4.94 -16.97
C THR A 86 1.02 -4.38 -18.07
N GLY A 87 1.07 -3.07 -18.30
CA GLY A 87 0.10 -2.33 -19.08
C GLY A 87 -1.21 -2.05 -18.32
N TYR A 88 -1.77 -0.88 -18.53
CA TYR A 88 -2.86 -0.39 -17.66
C TYR A 88 -4.12 -1.27 -17.69
N THR A 89 -4.47 -1.87 -18.83
CA THR A 89 -5.61 -2.80 -18.89
C THR A 89 -5.37 -4.05 -18.04
N ALA A 90 -4.18 -4.64 -18.12
CA ALA A 90 -3.85 -5.81 -17.30
C ALA A 90 -3.75 -5.45 -15.81
N ALA A 91 -3.27 -4.26 -15.46
CA ALA A 91 -3.28 -3.76 -14.08
C ALA A 91 -4.71 -3.67 -13.52
N ARG A 92 -5.67 -3.17 -14.31
CA ARG A 92 -7.09 -3.13 -13.92
C ARG A 92 -7.69 -4.52 -13.71
N VAL A 93 -7.34 -5.49 -14.57
CA VAL A 93 -7.76 -6.89 -14.41
C VAL A 93 -7.12 -7.50 -13.16
N PHE A 94 -5.83 -7.26 -12.92
CA PHE A 94 -5.15 -7.71 -11.70
C PHE A 94 -5.88 -7.22 -10.45
N LEU A 95 -6.22 -5.95 -10.39
CA LEU A 95 -6.89 -5.37 -9.22
C LEU A 95 -8.33 -5.89 -9.08
N MET A 96 -9.18 -5.63 -10.05
CA MET A 96 -10.63 -5.80 -9.91
C MET A 96 -11.15 -7.17 -10.39
N GLY A 97 -10.40 -7.86 -11.23
CA GLY A 97 -10.74 -9.20 -11.72
C GLY A 97 -10.01 -10.35 -11.02
N ASN A 98 -9.06 -10.03 -10.11
CA ASN A 98 -8.31 -11.03 -9.37
C ASN A 98 -8.13 -10.64 -7.90
N PHE A 99 -7.23 -9.70 -7.56
CA PHE A 99 -6.74 -9.49 -6.19
C PHE A 99 -7.85 -9.02 -5.23
N TYR A 100 -8.58 -7.97 -5.59
CA TYR A 100 -9.70 -7.44 -4.79
C TYR A 100 -11.05 -8.07 -5.14
N LEU A 101 -11.04 -9.15 -5.92
CA LEU A 101 -12.25 -9.89 -6.27
C LEU A 101 -12.55 -10.92 -5.19
N VAL A 102 -13.66 -10.75 -4.50
CA VAL A 102 -14.13 -11.65 -3.45
C VAL A 102 -15.22 -12.56 -4.00
N LYS A 103 -15.10 -13.86 -3.76
CA LYS A 103 -16.13 -14.84 -4.16
C LYS A 103 -17.14 -15.03 -3.03
N ASN A 104 -18.40 -14.71 -3.30
CA ASN A 104 -19.53 -14.85 -2.39
C ASN A 104 -20.53 -15.90 -2.92
N GLY A 105 -20.35 -17.16 -2.55
CA GLY A 105 -21.16 -18.26 -3.07
C GLY A 105 -20.98 -18.45 -4.59
N ARG A 106 -22.02 -18.13 -5.37
CA ARG A 106 -22.00 -18.17 -6.85
C ARG A 106 -21.68 -16.83 -7.50
N GLU A 107 -21.63 -15.77 -6.71
CA GLU A 107 -21.42 -14.39 -7.17
C GLU A 107 -20.05 -13.88 -6.75
N TYR A 108 -19.72 -12.69 -7.23
CA TYR A 108 -18.48 -12.01 -6.95
C TYR A 108 -18.76 -10.56 -6.54
N SER A 109 -17.98 -10.05 -5.61
CA SER A 109 -17.88 -8.64 -5.29
C SER A 109 -16.46 -8.14 -5.52
N VAL A 110 -16.29 -6.83 -5.55
CA VAL A 110 -14.98 -6.16 -5.58
C VAL A 110 -14.93 -5.15 -4.46
N HIS A 111 -13.83 -5.17 -3.69
CA HIS A 111 -13.64 -4.25 -2.58
C HIS A 111 -13.30 -2.84 -3.08
N ASP A 112 -14.05 -1.85 -2.61
CA ASP A 112 -13.85 -0.41 -2.80
C ASP A 112 -13.13 0.15 -1.58
N VAL A 113 -11.85 0.51 -1.73
CA VAL A 113 -11.01 0.95 -0.60
C VAL A 113 -11.34 2.35 -0.09
N TYR A 114 -12.14 3.15 -0.80
CA TYR A 114 -12.54 4.48 -0.33
C TYR A 114 -13.85 4.50 0.44
N CYS A 115 -14.77 3.61 0.14
CA CYS A 115 -15.97 3.43 0.93
C CYS A 115 -15.90 2.28 1.93
N ASP A 116 -14.78 1.55 1.96
CA ASP A 116 -14.61 0.33 2.78
C ASP A 116 -15.82 -0.60 2.60
N LYS A 117 -16.09 -0.94 1.34
CA LYS A 117 -17.31 -1.66 0.97
C LYS A 117 -17.09 -2.64 -0.18
N ASP A 118 -17.65 -3.83 -0.05
CA ASP A 118 -17.72 -4.79 -1.14
C ASP A 118 -18.89 -4.46 -2.07
N LEU A 119 -18.57 -4.15 -3.33
CA LEU A 119 -19.54 -3.88 -4.38
C LEU A 119 -19.90 -5.18 -5.10
N SER A 120 -21.16 -5.58 -5.00
CA SER A 120 -21.71 -6.80 -5.59
C SER A 120 -22.39 -6.53 -6.92
N ARG A 121 -22.94 -7.60 -7.55
CA ARG A 121 -23.70 -7.49 -8.81
C ARG A 121 -24.79 -6.41 -8.77
N GLU A 122 -25.42 -6.22 -7.64
CA GLU A 122 -26.57 -5.29 -7.47
C GLU A 122 -26.17 -3.82 -7.59
N ASP A 123 -24.90 -3.50 -7.29
CA ASP A 123 -24.37 -2.15 -7.41
C ASP A 123 -24.12 -1.75 -8.88
N PHE A 124 -24.12 -2.70 -9.81
CA PHE A 124 -23.77 -2.51 -11.21
C PHE A 124 -24.96 -2.61 -12.16
N LYS A 125 -25.25 -1.54 -12.90
CA LYS A 125 -26.20 -1.57 -14.03
C LYS A 125 -25.57 -2.15 -15.31
N GLY A 126 -24.24 -2.12 -15.41
CA GLY A 126 -23.43 -2.63 -16.52
C GLY A 126 -22.75 -3.95 -16.17
N ALA A 127 -21.46 -4.07 -16.51
CA ALA A 127 -20.66 -5.26 -16.23
C ALA A 127 -20.37 -5.40 -14.73
N PRO A 128 -20.87 -6.45 -14.05
CA PRO A 128 -20.57 -6.71 -12.65
C PRO A 128 -19.18 -7.32 -12.47
N PRO A 129 -18.67 -7.37 -11.20
CA PRO A 129 -17.45 -8.08 -10.87
C PRO A 129 -17.48 -9.54 -11.31
N ALA A 130 -16.37 -10.02 -11.88
CA ALA A 130 -16.17 -11.43 -12.22
C ALA A 130 -14.67 -11.71 -12.45
N PRO A 131 -14.23 -12.98 -12.36
CA PRO A 131 -12.84 -13.34 -12.63
C PRO A 131 -12.36 -12.87 -14.00
N GLY A 132 -11.19 -12.22 -14.03
CA GLY A 132 -10.56 -11.70 -15.24
C GLY A 132 -11.30 -10.54 -15.91
N ARG A 133 -12.32 -9.97 -15.27
CA ARG A 133 -13.14 -8.88 -15.83
C ARG A 133 -12.85 -7.55 -15.15
N ILE A 134 -12.87 -6.49 -15.94
CA ILE A 134 -12.95 -5.11 -15.45
C ILE A 134 -14.44 -4.75 -15.32
N PRO A 135 -14.93 -4.43 -14.10
CA PRO A 135 -16.31 -4.01 -13.89
C PRO A 135 -16.62 -2.65 -14.54
N ASP A 136 -17.90 -2.26 -14.51
CA ASP A 136 -18.34 -0.96 -15.03
C ASP A 136 -17.61 0.19 -14.31
N ASN A 137 -16.82 0.93 -15.07
CA ASN A 137 -15.96 2.01 -14.56
C ASN A 137 -16.72 3.26 -14.08
N ARG A 138 -18.04 3.31 -14.28
CA ARG A 138 -18.90 4.36 -13.72
C ARG A 138 -19.25 4.10 -12.26
N VAL A 139 -19.07 2.87 -11.80
CA VAL A 139 -19.31 2.46 -10.40
C VAL A 139 -17.99 2.39 -9.64
N ILE A 140 -17.03 1.62 -10.15
CA ILE A 140 -15.70 1.46 -9.57
C ILE A 140 -14.63 1.66 -10.64
N ASN A 141 -13.59 2.39 -10.30
CA ASN A 141 -12.45 2.56 -11.19
C ASN A 141 -11.13 2.38 -10.42
N VAL A 142 -10.01 2.80 -11.01
CA VAL A 142 -8.71 2.68 -10.38
C VAL A 142 -8.20 4.04 -9.95
N GLU A 143 -8.00 4.17 -8.66
CA GLU A 143 -7.26 5.26 -8.05
C GLU A 143 -5.78 5.15 -8.39
N HIS A 144 -5.20 6.27 -8.80
CA HIS A 144 -3.77 6.48 -8.84
C HIS A 144 -3.38 7.28 -7.58
N THR A 145 -2.94 6.60 -6.53
CA THR A 145 -2.55 7.26 -5.27
C THR A 145 -1.59 8.42 -5.52
N TRP A 146 -0.60 8.23 -6.40
CA TRP A 146 0.14 9.33 -7.01
C TRP A 146 -0.61 9.81 -8.27
N PRO A 147 -1.14 11.04 -8.31
CA PRO A 147 -1.99 11.50 -9.41
C PRO A 147 -1.26 11.51 -10.76
N GLN A 148 -1.94 11.06 -11.82
CA GLN A 148 -1.37 11.06 -13.17
C GLN A 148 -0.91 12.46 -13.64
N SER A 149 -1.61 13.51 -13.20
CA SER A 149 -1.23 14.90 -13.50
C SER A 149 0.11 15.34 -12.90
N ARG A 150 0.65 14.59 -11.95
CA ARG A 150 1.93 14.84 -11.29
C ARG A 150 3.03 13.87 -11.74
N PHE A 151 2.82 13.07 -12.80
CA PHE A 151 3.84 12.15 -13.31
C PHE A 151 5.07 12.88 -13.84
N THR A 152 6.24 12.32 -13.54
CA THR A 152 7.50 12.84 -14.05
C THR A 152 7.71 12.46 -15.52
N LYS A 153 8.40 13.32 -16.28
CA LYS A 153 8.81 13.02 -17.66
C LYS A 153 10.12 12.22 -17.77
N ARG A 154 10.72 11.85 -16.66
CA ARG A 154 11.93 11.00 -16.62
C ARG A 154 11.63 9.54 -16.95
N TYR A 155 10.40 9.09 -16.70
CA TYR A 155 9.91 7.75 -16.96
C TYR A 155 8.69 7.79 -17.88
N SER A 156 8.42 6.70 -18.60
CA SER A 156 7.25 6.65 -19.47
C SER A 156 5.96 6.78 -18.65
N ASP A 157 4.97 7.48 -19.20
CA ASP A 157 3.65 7.63 -18.58
C ASP A 157 3.01 6.24 -18.35
N GLU A 158 3.18 5.29 -19.29
CA GLU A 158 2.62 3.94 -19.16
C GLU A 158 3.24 3.15 -18.00
N MET A 159 4.55 3.28 -17.77
CA MET A 159 5.22 2.64 -16.63
C MET A 159 4.67 3.14 -15.30
N GLN A 160 4.52 4.46 -15.17
CA GLN A 160 3.98 5.09 -13.97
C GLN A 160 2.49 4.73 -13.80
N LYS A 161 1.71 4.80 -14.90
CA LYS A 161 0.27 4.56 -14.90
C LYS A 161 -0.12 3.12 -14.57
N SER A 162 0.72 2.15 -14.91
CA SER A 162 0.43 0.72 -14.71
C SER A 162 1.15 0.09 -13.52
N ASP A 163 1.89 0.88 -12.73
CA ASP A 163 2.58 0.37 -11.53
C ASP A 163 1.58 0.01 -10.43
N LEU A 164 1.45 -1.29 -10.18
CA LEU A 164 0.46 -1.85 -9.27
C LEU A 164 0.63 -1.36 -7.81
N HIS A 165 1.82 -0.94 -7.40
CA HIS A 165 2.07 -0.54 -6.01
C HIS A 165 1.31 0.73 -5.58
N HIS A 166 0.86 1.57 -6.52
CA HIS A 166 0.09 2.77 -6.20
C HIS A 166 -1.33 2.77 -6.78
N LEU A 167 -1.83 1.61 -7.21
CA LEU A 167 -3.15 1.46 -7.81
C LEU A 167 -4.10 0.72 -6.88
N PHE A 168 -5.30 1.28 -6.67
CA PHE A 168 -6.33 0.67 -5.83
C PHE A 168 -7.71 0.79 -6.47
N PRO A 169 -8.61 -0.20 -6.29
CA PRO A 169 -9.99 -0.08 -6.76
C PRO A 169 -10.78 0.84 -5.83
N THR A 170 -11.40 1.87 -6.39
CA THR A 170 -12.16 2.86 -5.61
C THR A 170 -13.46 3.23 -6.29
N ASP A 171 -14.43 3.67 -5.50
CA ASP A 171 -15.62 4.31 -6.00
C ASP A 171 -15.29 5.44 -7.00
N SER A 172 -15.93 5.40 -8.16
CA SER A 172 -15.62 6.35 -9.24
C SER A 172 -15.95 7.79 -8.92
N GLN A 173 -16.95 8.04 -8.07
CA GLN A 173 -17.30 9.39 -7.66
C GLN A 173 -16.28 9.94 -6.65
N LEU A 174 -15.91 9.13 -5.67
CA LEU A 174 -14.93 9.52 -4.65
C LEU A 174 -13.55 9.74 -5.28
N ASN A 175 -13.15 8.89 -6.23
CA ASN A 175 -11.93 9.08 -7.00
C ASN A 175 -11.95 10.42 -7.76
N SER A 176 -13.08 10.76 -8.39
CA SER A 176 -13.25 12.06 -9.07
C SER A 176 -13.18 13.25 -8.11
N ILE A 177 -13.72 13.11 -6.90
CA ILE A 177 -13.66 14.15 -5.86
C ILE A 177 -12.22 14.31 -5.35
N ARG A 178 -11.53 13.19 -5.08
CA ARG A 178 -10.13 13.23 -4.69
C ARG A 178 -9.29 13.91 -5.80
N GLY A 179 -9.48 13.55 -7.06
CA GLY A 179 -8.81 14.18 -8.19
C GLY A 179 -7.28 14.14 -8.06
N ASN A 180 -6.66 15.31 -7.93
CA ASN A 180 -5.22 15.45 -7.68
C ASN A 180 -4.89 16.13 -6.34
N LYS A 181 -5.86 16.19 -5.42
CA LYS A 181 -5.65 16.73 -4.09
C LYS A 181 -4.66 15.88 -3.30
N ILE A 182 -3.93 16.50 -2.40
CA ILE A 182 -3.05 15.78 -1.47
C ILE A 182 -3.90 14.98 -0.47
N PHE A 183 -3.30 13.97 0.11
CA PHE A 183 -3.89 13.28 1.24
C PHE A 183 -3.61 14.05 2.54
N GLY A 184 -4.61 14.04 3.44
CA GLY A 184 -4.49 14.76 4.69
C GLY A 184 -5.64 14.49 5.64
N GLU A 185 -5.50 14.88 6.90
CA GLU A 185 -6.57 14.79 7.88
C GLU A 185 -7.53 15.96 7.71
N VAL A 186 -8.81 15.66 7.54
CA VAL A 186 -9.88 16.65 7.36
C VAL A 186 -10.34 17.17 8.72
N THR A 187 -10.20 18.47 8.93
CA THR A 187 -10.69 19.17 10.13
C THR A 187 -12.09 19.74 9.95
N GLN A 188 -12.45 20.08 8.70
CA GLN A 188 -13.76 20.59 8.35
C GLN A 188 -14.19 20.00 7.00
N ASP A 189 -15.30 19.25 7.00
CA ASP A 189 -15.86 18.73 5.76
C ASP A 189 -16.40 19.84 4.89
N LEU A 190 -16.08 19.78 3.59
CA LEU A 190 -16.60 20.72 2.57
C LEU A 190 -17.83 20.15 1.85
N ILE A 191 -17.92 18.83 1.76
CA ILE A 191 -19.06 18.13 1.17
C ILE A 191 -19.34 16.82 1.92
N ASP A 192 -20.59 16.41 1.95
CA ASP A 192 -20.98 15.08 2.41
C ASP A 192 -20.71 14.06 1.30
N LEU A 193 -19.81 13.15 1.55
CA LEU A 193 -19.55 12.04 0.64
C LEU A 193 -20.66 10.99 0.73
N LYS A 194 -20.87 10.23 -0.33
CA LYS A 194 -21.89 9.17 -0.36
C LYS A 194 -21.60 7.99 0.60
N CYS A 195 -20.40 7.90 1.12
CA CYS A 195 -20.01 6.98 2.19
C CYS A 195 -19.19 7.73 3.24
N SER A 196 -19.36 7.37 4.50
CA SER A 196 -18.75 8.06 5.64
C SER A 196 -17.34 7.56 6.00
N ALA A 197 -16.84 6.57 5.26
CA ALA A 197 -15.51 5.99 5.52
C ALA A 197 -14.37 6.93 5.09
N SER A 198 -14.57 7.70 4.01
CA SER A 198 -13.66 8.75 3.57
C SER A 198 -14.21 10.14 3.85
N ARG A 199 -13.34 11.16 3.87
CA ARG A 199 -13.69 12.56 4.04
C ARG A 199 -12.99 13.43 3.00
N PHE A 200 -13.64 14.57 2.66
CA PHE A 200 -13.04 15.60 1.80
C PHE A 200 -13.29 16.96 2.40
N GLY A 201 -12.27 17.76 2.58
CA GLY A 201 -12.42 19.04 3.22
C GLY A 201 -11.13 19.79 3.45
N VAL A 202 -11.18 20.74 4.38
CA VAL A 202 -10.04 21.56 4.79
C VAL A 202 -9.10 20.71 5.65
N GLY A 203 -7.83 20.69 5.29
CA GLY A 203 -6.79 19.96 6.01
C GLY A 203 -6.36 20.65 7.31
N SER A 204 -5.62 19.91 8.14
CA SER A 204 -5.11 20.39 9.43
C SER A 204 -4.14 21.57 9.32
N ALA A 205 -3.51 21.77 8.17
CA ALA A 205 -2.64 22.92 7.89
C ALA A 205 -3.39 24.23 7.52
N GLY A 206 -4.71 24.16 7.39
CA GLY A 206 -5.58 25.34 7.52
C GLY A 206 -6.19 25.92 6.26
N SER A 207 -5.76 25.65 5.03
CA SER A 207 -6.37 26.24 3.83
C SER A 207 -6.43 25.31 2.61
N GLU A 208 -5.74 24.22 2.64
CA GLU A 208 -5.66 23.29 1.51
C GLU A 208 -6.78 22.26 1.59
N GLU A 209 -7.41 21.99 0.45
CA GLU A 209 -8.37 20.90 0.32
C GLU A 209 -7.64 19.58 0.27
N VAL A 210 -7.98 18.67 1.17
CA VAL A 210 -7.36 17.35 1.29
C VAL A 210 -8.40 16.24 1.22
N PHE A 211 -7.95 15.05 0.86
CA PHE A 211 -8.74 13.83 0.92
C PHE A 211 -8.22 12.92 2.03
N GLU A 212 -9.13 12.46 2.89
CA GLU A 212 -8.84 11.53 3.97
C GLU A 212 -9.50 10.19 3.67
N PRO A 213 -8.72 9.12 3.41
CA PRO A 213 -9.24 7.78 3.16
C PRO A 213 -9.67 7.09 4.46
N PRO A 214 -10.33 5.91 4.39
CA PRO A 214 -10.65 5.10 5.56
C PRO A 214 -9.42 4.81 6.43
N GLN A 215 -9.65 4.62 7.73
CA GLN A 215 -8.57 4.48 8.71
C GLN A 215 -7.63 3.31 8.39
N ASP A 216 -8.16 2.18 7.94
CA ASP A 216 -7.45 0.95 7.57
C ASP A 216 -6.83 0.99 6.15
N HIS A 217 -6.97 2.11 5.45
CA HIS A 217 -6.31 2.37 4.16
C HIS A 217 -5.26 3.49 4.22
N LYS A 218 -5.12 4.17 5.34
CA LYS A 218 -4.20 5.31 5.51
C LYS A 218 -2.74 4.88 5.36
N GLY A 219 -2.36 3.78 6.01
CA GLY A 219 -1.02 3.22 5.91
C GLY A 219 -0.69 2.73 4.51
N ASN A 220 -1.67 2.12 3.82
CA ASN A 220 -1.53 1.66 2.43
C ASN A 220 -1.21 2.83 1.49
N VAL A 221 -1.94 3.95 1.64
CA VAL A 221 -1.68 5.20 0.91
C VAL A 221 -0.26 5.71 1.18
N ALA A 222 0.12 5.77 2.45
CA ALA A 222 1.44 6.25 2.85
C ALA A 222 2.57 5.43 2.20
N ARG A 223 2.52 4.10 2.34
CA ARG A 223 3.52 3.19 1.78
C ARG A 223 3.54 3.18 0.25
N ALA A 224 2.39 3.39 -0.38
CA ALA A 224 2.31 3.53 -1.84
C ALA A 224 3.00 4.82 -2.32
N LEU A 225 2.78 5.96 -1.63
CA LEU A 225 3.40 7.24 -1.97
C LEU A 225 4.90 7.24 -1.70
N PHE A 226 5.37 6.68 -0.58
CA PHE A 226 6.80 6.53 -0.31
C PHE A 226 7.50 5.68 -1.38
N TYR A 227 6.89 4.57 -1.78
CA TYR A 227 7.41 3.76 -2.88
C TYR A 227 7.51 4.56 -4.18
N PHE A 228 6.43 5.25 -4.56
CA PHE A 228 6.37 5.99 -5.82
C PHE A 228 7.38 7.12 -5.85
N ALA A 229 7.53 7.86 -4.75
CA ALA A 229 8.51 8.94 -4.61
C ALA A 229 9.95 8.44 -4.84
N VAL A 230 10.33 7.34 -4.20
CA VAL A 230 11.68 6.76 -4.37
C VAL A 230 11.84 6.13 -5.76
N ARG A 231 10.83 5.40 -6.24
CA ARG A 231 10.86 4.67 -7.52
C ARG A 231 11.05 5.61 -8.70
N TYR A 232 10.31 6.73 -8.70
CA TYR A 232 10.24 7.66 -9.83
C TYR A 232 10.97 8.98 -9.58
N GLU A 233 11.78 9.05 -8.53
CA GLU A 233 12.59 10.22 -8.18
C GLU A 233 11.74 11.50 -8.04
N MET A 234 10.63 11.37 -7.31
CA MET A 234 9.69 12.44 -7.03
C MET A 234 9.84 12.91 -5.58
N GLU A 235 9.31 14.09 -5.30
CA GLU A 235 9.23 14.64 -3.95
C GLU A 235 7.78 14.70 -3.50
N ILE A 236 7.53 14.31 -2.25
CA ILE A 236 6.23 14.45 -1.60
C ILE A 236 6.18 15.85 -0.98
N ASP A 237 5.00 16.51 -1.07
CA ASP A 237 4.79 17.77 -0.37
C ASP A 237 5.06 17.59 1.13
N PRO A 238 5.82 18.49 1.80
CA PRO A 238 6.20 18.31 3.21
C PRO A 238 5.01 18.20 4.17
N GLN A 239 3.87 18.83 3.87
CA GLN A 239 2.67 18.73 4.71
C GLN A 239 2.00 17.36 4.52
N GLU A 240 1.89 16.90 3.27
CA GLU A 240 1.40 15.56 2.94
C GLU A 240 2.33 14.50 3.57
N GLU A 241 3.65 14.64 3.44
CA GLU A 241 4.63 13.69 4.01
C GLU A 241 4.48 13.55 5.54
N ALA A 242 4.30 14.64 6.26
CA ALA A 242 4.11 14.62 7.70
C ALA A 242 2.88 13.78 8.11
N VAL A 243 1.77 13.93 7.38
CA VAL A 243 0.55 13.14 7.59
C VAL A 243 0.78 11.68 7.21
N LEU A 244 1.41 11.41 6.08
CA LEU A 244 1.70 10.04 5.63
C LEU A 244 2.59 9.27 6.62
N ARG A 245 3.58 9.93 7.23
CA ARG A 245 4.41 9.32 8.28
C ARG A 245 3.61 9.00 9.54
N LYS A 246 2.65 9.86 9.91
CA LYS A 246 1.71 9.58 11.00
C LYS A 246 0.87 8.36 10.66
N TRP A 247 0.25 8.32 9.50
CA TRP A 247 -0.60 7.22 9.03
C TRP A 247 0.15 5.89 8.93
N HIS A 248 1.39 5.92 8.45
CA HIS A 248 2.25 4.74 8.41
C HIS A 248 2.44 4.07 9.80
N ARG A 249 2.48 4.88 10.87
CA ARG A 249 2.60 4.37 12.25
C ARG A 249 1.26 3.94 12.84
N GLU A 250 0.18 4.64 12.49
CA GLU A 250 -1.16 4.40 13.04
C GLU A 250 -1.91 3.26 12.35
N ASP A 251 -1.57 2.99 11.10
CA ASP A 251 -2.09 1.88 10.31
C ASP A 251 -0.93 0.98 9.87
N PRO A 252 -0.52 0.06 10.74
CA PRO A 252 0.62 -0.84 10.50
C PRO A 252 0.26 -1.87 9.42
N ILE A 253 1.30 -2.43 8.79
CA ILE A 253 1.17 -3.41 7.71
C ILE A 253 0.39 -4.64 8.16
N ASP A 254 -0.68 -4.92 7.48
CA ASP A 254 -1.51 -6.09 7.68
C ASP A 254 -1.11 -7.27 6.77
N GLN A 255 -1.88 -8.34 6.84
CA GLN A 255 -1.63 -9.55 6.04
C GLN A 255 -2.01 -9.34 4.56
N GLU A 256 -3.02 -8.54 4.27
CA GLU A 256 -3.43 -8.25 2.90
C GLU A 256 -2.35 -7.49 2.14
N GLU A 257 -1.74 -6.46 2.75
CA GLU A 257 -0.63 -5.74 2.14
C GLU A 257 0.58 -6.63 1.86
N ARG A 258 0.91 -7.56 2.78
CA ARG A 258 2.01 -8.51 2.56
C ARG A 258 1.73 -9.43 1.38
N VAL A 259 0.54 -9.99 1.33
CA VAL A 259 0.10 -10.85 0.21
C VAL A 259 0.07 -10.03 -1.09
N ARG A 260 -0.46 -8.80 -1.04
CA ARG A 260 -0.50 -7.90 -2.20
C ARG A 260 0.89 -7.61 -2.74
N ASN A 261 1.87 -7.31 -1.88
CA ASN A 261 3.26 -7.06 -2.26
C ASN A 261 3.86 -8.27 -2.99
N GLU A 262 3.56 -9.48 -2.52
CA GLU A 262 4.00 -10.73 -3.15
C GLU A 262 3.34 -10.96 -4.51
N GLU A 263 2.03 -10.77 -4.63
CA GLU A 263 1.29 -10.94 -5.90
C GLU A 263 1.72 -9.88 -6.94
N ILE A 264 2.00 -8.66 -6.50
CA ILE A 264 2.57 -7.62 -7.37
C ILE A 264 3.96 -8.02 -7.86
N PHE A 265 4.80 -8.57 -6.99
CA PHE A 265 6.11 -9.07 -7.41
C PHE A 265 6.00 -10.17 -8.47
N LYS A 266 5.05 -11.09 -8.34
CA LYS A 266 4.80 -12.10 -9.37
C LYS A 266 4.40 -11.46 -10.71
N ALA A 267 3.58 -10.41 -10.68
CA ALA A 267 3.03 -9.76 -11.86
C ALA A 267 4.04 -8.82 -12.56
N GLN A 268 4.69 -7.91 -11.82
CA GLN A 268 5.52 -6.84 -12.40
C GLN A 268 7.00 -6.86 -11.99
N LYS A 269 7.40 -7.82 -11.14
CA LYS A 269 8.80 -8.04 -10.72
C LYS A 269 9.39 -6.87 -9.92
N THR A 270 8.56 -6.18 -9.14
CA THR A 270 8.99 -5.19 -8.14
C THR A 270 8.31 -5.43 -6.81
N ARG A 271 8.95 -5.01 -5.73
CA ARG A 271 8.43 -5.06 -4.36
C ARG A 271 8.41 -3.67 -3.76
N ASN A 272 7.46 -3.42 -2.86
CA ASN A 272 7.46 -2.22 -2.05
C ASN A 272 8.28 -2.46 -0.77
N PRO A 273 9.46 -1.83 -0.61
CA PRO A 273 10.31 -2.04 0.55
C PRO A 273 9.70 -1.50 1.84
N PHE A 274 8.77 -0.56 1.77
CA PHE A 274 8.10 0.01 2.94
C PHE A 274 7.00 -0.91 3.49
N ILE A 275 6.69 -2.00 2.76
CA ILE A 275 5.88 -3.13 3.23
C ILE A 275 6.78 -4.24 3.78
N ASP A 276 7.88 -4.57 3.09
CA ASP A 276 8.80 -5.62 3.54
C ASP A 276 9.63 -5.19 4.78
N PHE A 277 9.99 -3.89 4.86
CA PHE A 277 10.84 -3.28 5.90
C PHE A 277 10.26 -1.91 6.31
N PRO A 278 9.19 -1.86 7.09
CA PRO A 278 8.49 -0.61 7.43
C PRO A 278 9.37 0.42 8.13
N GLU A 279 10.36 -0.03 8.88
CA GLU A 279 11.32 0.82 9.59
C GLU A 279 12.17 1.69 8.65
N LEU A 280 12.22 1.41 7.35
CA LEU A 280 12.94 2.23 6.37
C LEU A 280 12.36 3.64 6.25
N VAL A 281 11.08 3.82 6.54
CA VAL A 281 10.43 5.13 6.51
C VAL A 281 11.11 6.08 7.48
N GLU A 282 11.51 5.61 8.66
CA GLU A 282 12.19 6.43 9.66
C GLU A 282 13.69 6.68 9.33
N ARG A 283 14.25 5.93 8.38
CA ARG A 283 15.63 6.10 7.92
C ARG A 283 15.79 7.08 6.76
N ILE A 284 14.70 7.53 6.17
CA ILE A 284 14.66 8.50 5.06
C ILE A 284 14.08 9.80 5.59
N ALA A 285 14.86 10.86 5.60
CA ALA A 285 14.44 12.14 6.18
C ALA A 285 13.35 12.84 5.35
N ASN A 286 13.44 12.72 4.02
CA ASN A 286 12.48 13.34 3.08
C ASN A 286 12.23 12.39 1.90
N PHE A 287 10.99 12.30 1.51
CA PHE A 287 10.52 11.54 0.34
C PHE A 287 10.24 12.42 -0.85
#